data_eaaa1443d81ed087cc59471f39c2bbe2
#
_entry.id   eaaa1443d81ed087cc59471f39c2bbe2
#
_cell.length_a   1.000
_cell.length_b   1.000
_cell.length_c   1.000
_cell.angle_alpha   90.00
_cell.angle_beta   90.00
_cell.angle_gamma   90.00
#
_symmetry.space_group_name_H-M   'P 1'
#
loop_
_entity.id
_entity.type
_entity.pdbx_description
1 polymer ?
#
loop_
_entity_poly.entity_id
_entity_poly.type
_entity_poly.pdbx_seq_one_letter_code
_entity_poly.pdbx_strand_id
1 'polypeptide(L)'
;MAITVDGQERRIALALSGGGFRAAAFHLGVMRKLQSLGLLSRVDLLSCVSGGSIAGAFVALNWQRATVLDELENYLATRSIAVSSVIGGILDPFESRLDKLAKTYDRDLFKGASLSALRSGPRLYLNATNLSTGNMFFFVAGGAGPEEMGEHELGVVGAANFSLARAVAASSAFPPVFPPLRIDAPEYEPAAQVDYVTLADGGVYDNMGVNPTLRPRNAIDYLIVSDGGKPFANDAQPTESGGMVLKAALDIMMEQIRGLEFDRMQHRHQAGVGPKPMWFSIDSTNGQAQDGDAQFASSIKTNLTSLNAAQRAVLVRHGGALVESRIRVYAPELLA
;
A
#
# COMPACT_ATOMS: atom_id res chain seq x y z
N MET A 1 -11.36 -17.26 -2.69
CA MET A 1 -12.50 -18.09 -2.21
C MET A 1 -12.83 -17.64 -0.80
N ALA A 2 -14.07 -17.23 -0.55
CA ALA A 2 -14.49 -16.77 0.77
C ALA A 2 -14.17 -17.81 1.87
N ILE A 3 -13.85 -17.34 3.06
CA ILE A 3 -13.69 -18.21 4.23
C ILE A 3 -15.06 -18.42 4.88
N THR A 4 -15.32 -19.63 5.34
CA THR A 4 -16.56 -19.92 6.09
C THR A 4 -16.24 -19.90 7.58
N VAL A 5 -16.92 -19.02 8.33
CA VAL A 5 -16.85 -18.92 9.79
C VAL A 5 -18.27 -19.04 10.34
N ASP A 6 -18.48 -19.95 11.28
CA ASP A 6 -19.81 -20.23 11.85
C ASP A 6 -20.91 -20.49 10.81
N GLY A 7 -20.55 -21.18 9.72
CA GLY A 7 -21.48 -21.49 8.61
C GLY A 7 -21.81 -20.31 7.69
N GLN A 8 -21.17 -19.16 7.85
CA GLN A 8 -21.37 -17.98 7.01
C GLN A 8 -20.12 -17.67 6.20
N GLU A 9 -20.30 -17.28 4.94
CA GLU A 9 -19.21 -16.76 4.13
C GLU A 9 -18.78 -15.39 4.67
N ARG A 10 -17.47 -15.26 4.89
CA ARG A 10 -16.84 -14.05 5.42
C ARG A 10 -15.77 -13.55 4.44
N ARG A 11 -15.64 -12.24 4.35
CA ARG A 11 -14.69 -11.58 3.46
C ARG A 11 -13.53 -10.97 4.24
N ILE A 12 -12.33 -11.22 3.74
CA ILE A 12 -11.08 -10.75 4.34
C ILE A 12 -10.48 -9.66 3.46
N ALA A 13 -10.15 -8.52 4.07
CA ALA A 13 -9.30 -7.51 3.45
C ALA A 13 -7.91 -7.49 4.08
N LEU A 14 -6.91 -7.21 3.25
CA LEU A 14 -5.53 -6.95 3.66
C LEU A 14 -5.14 -5.55 3.20
N ALA A 15 -4.89 -4.65 4.14
CA ALA A 15 -4.39 -3.30 3.89
C ALA A 15 -2.86 -3.29 4.07
N LEU A 16 -2.15 -2.78 3.05
CA LEU A 16 -0.69 -2.71 2.97
C LEU A 16 -0.26 -1.25 2.88
N SER A 17 0.35 -0.75 3.93
CA SER A 17 0.72 0.67 4.06
C SER A 17 1.87 1.10 3.15
N GLY A 18 2.09 2.41 3.08
CA GLY A 18 3.28 3.00 2.51
C GLY A 18 4.54 2.80 3.35
N GLY A 19 5.69 3.12 2.78
CA GLY A 19 6.99 3.07 3.45
C GLY A 19 8.15 2.51 2.62
N GLY A 20 8.05 2.61 1.29
CA GLY A 20 9.09 2.19 0.34
C GLY A 20 9.40 0.69 0.41
N PHE A 21 10.64 0.30 0.09
CA PHE A 21 11.05 -1.11 0.09
C PHE A 21 11.06 -1.74 1.48
N ARG A 22 11.24 -0.94 2.53
CA ARG A 22 11.10 -1.42 3.91
C ARG A 22 9.70 -2.00 4.14
N ALA A 23 8.66 -1.21 3.85
CA ALA A 23 7.27 -1.65 3.98
C ALA A 23 6.97 -2.85 3.05
N ALA A 24 7.42 -2.81 1.80
CA ALA A 24 7.23 -3.92 0.86
C ALA A 24 7.80 -5.24 1.38
N ALA A 25 8.99 -5.23 2.01
CA ALA A 25 9.60 -6.42 2.62
C ALA A 25 8.87 -6.88 3.90
N PHE A 26 8.39 -5.94 4.70
CA PHE A 26 7.55 -6.24 5.87
C PHE A 26 6.24 -6.91 5.43
N HIS A 27 5.57 -6.36 4.42
CA HIS A 27 4.35 -6.94 3.83
C HIS A 27 4.60 -8.30 3.17
N LEU A 28 5.77 -8.52 2.57
CA LEU A 28 6.18 -9.83 2.07
C LEU A 28 6.16 -10.88 3.19
N GLY A 29 6.67 -10.53 4.38
CA GLY A 29 6.62 -11.40 5.56
C GLY A 29 5.19 -11.74 5.99
N VAL A 30 4.32 -10.72 5.98
CA VAL A 30 2.88 -10.88 6.26
C VAL A 30 2.24 -11.83 5.25
N MET A 31 2.45 -11.62 3.95
CA MET A 31 1.89 -12.45 2.89
C MET A 31 2.41 -13.89 2.93
N ARG A 32 3.71 -14.11 3.22
CA ARG A 32 4.26 -15.45 3.42
C ARG A 32 3.63 -16.18 4.59
N LYS A 33 3.43 -15.49 5.69
CA LYS A 33 2.77 -16.08 6.86
C LYS A 33 1.31 -16.40 6.55
N LEU A 34 0.57 -15.48 5.94
CA LEU A 34 -0.81 -15.76 5.51
C LEU A 34 -0.87 -16.93 4.52
N GLN A 35 0.10 -17.07 3.62
CA GLN A 35 0.20 -18.24 2.74
C GLN A 35 0.41 -19.53 3.53
N SER A 36 1.32 -19.53 4.49
CA SER A 36 1.59 -20.71 5.34
C SER A 36 0.40 -21.11 6.21
N LEU A 37 -0.48 -20.17 6.55
CA LEU A 37 -1.72 -20.38 7.29
C LEU A 37 -2.92 -20.71 6.37
N GLY A 38 -2.72 -20.78 5.04
CA GLY A 38 -3.80 -21.02 4.09
C GLY A 38 -4.75 -19.84 3.90
N LEU A 39 -4.42 -18.67 4.46
CA LEU A 39 -5.28 -17.48 4.45
C LEU A 39 -5.01 -16.53 3.27
N LEU A 40 -3.81 -16.52 2.67
CA LEU A 40 -3.50 -15.60 1.59
C LEU A 40 -4.48 -15.78 0.42
N SER A 41 -4.74 -17.01 0.00
CA SER A 41 -5.66 -17.32 -1.09
C SER A 41 -7.14 -17.01 -0.79
N ARG A 42 -7.46 -16.68 0.46
CA ARG A 42 -8.80 -16.31 0.93
C ARG A 42 -8.98 -14.81 1.11
N VAL A 43 -7.95 -14.01 0.82
CA VAL A 43 -8.06 -12.55 0.81
C VAL A 43 -8.91 -12.12 -0.37
N ASP A 44 -9.99 -11.40 -0.10
CA ASP A 44 -10.95 -10.90 -1.11
C ASP A 44 -10.55 -9.53 -1.64
N LEU A 45 -9.89 -8.72 -0.79
CA LEU A 45 -9.53 -7.35 -1.13
C LEU A 45 -8.13 -7.01 -0.62
N LEU A 46 -7.28 -6.50 -1.52
CA LEU A 46 -6.02 -5.84 -1.20
C LEU A 46 -6.21 -4.33 -1.33
N SER A 47 -5.86 -3.58 -0.31
CA SER A 47 -5.83 -2.11 -0.36
C SER A 47 -4.41 -1.63 -0.07
N CYS A 48 -3.79 -0.97 -1.03
CA CYS A 48 -2.36 -0.75 -1.06
C CYS A 48 -2.00 0.73 -1.23
N VAL A 49 -0.91 1.13 -0.59
CA VAL A 49 -0.35 2.49 -0.65
C VAL A 49 1.17 2.39 -0.87
N SER A 50 1.73 3.17 -1.83
CA SER A 50 3.17 3.36 -1.99
C SER A 50 3.97 2.05 -2.03
N GLY A 51 4.84 1.79 -1.05
CA GLY A 51 5.58 0.51 -0.93
C GLY A 51 4.66 -0.71 -0.86
N GLY A 52 3.49 -0.60 -0.22
CA GLY A 52 2.43 -1.61 -0.25
C GLY A 52 1.86 -1.82 -1.64
N SER A 53 1.74 -0.76 -2.45
CA SER A 53 1.28 -0.86 -3.84
C SER A 53 2.28 -1.60 -4.73
N ILE A 54 3.59 -1.42 -4.51
CA ILE A 54 4.62 -2.19 -5.22
C ILE A 54 4.45 -3.69 -4.95
N ALA A 55 4.37 -4.07 -3.68
CA ALA A 55 4.24 -5.46 -3.28
C ALA A 55 2.88 -6.05 -3.67
N GLY A 56 1.80 -5.36 -3.34
CA GLY A 56 0.43 -5.83 -3.58
C GLY A 56 0.09 -5.96 -5.05
N ALA A 57 0.47 -4.98 -5.89
CA ALA A 57 0.23 -5.04 -7.33
C ALA A 57 1.02 -6.17 -8.00
N PHE A 58 2.30 -6.35 -7.62
CA PHE A 58 3.11 -7.44 -8.16
C PHE A 58 2.53 -8.81 -7.81
N VAL A 59 2.15 -9.01 -6.55
CA VAL A 59 1.54 -10.26 -6.09
C VAL A 59 0.18 -10.48 -6.75
N ALA A 60 -0.67 -9.45 -6.83
CA ALA A 60 -1.98 -9.57 -7.47
C ALA A 60 -1.89 -9.90 -8.96
N LEU A 61 -0.96 -9.29 -9.70
CA LEU A 61 -0.71 -9.59 -11.12
C LEU A 61 -0.29 -11.04 -11.34
N ASN A 62 0.49 -11.59 -10.42
CA ASN A 62 1.07 -12.92 -10.51
C ASN A 62 0.45 -13.92 -9.51
N TRP A 63 -0.81 -13.70 -9.12
CA TRP A 63 -1.49 -14.39 -8.02
C TRP A 63 -1.43 -15.93 -8.07
N GLN A 64 -1.50 -16.50 -9.26
CA GLN A 64 -1.46 -17.95 -9.46
C GLN A 64 -0.04 -18.53 -9.47
N ARG A 65 0.99 -17.69 -9.44
CA ARG A 65 2.39 -18.13 -9.53
C ARG A 65 2.90 -18.54 -8.16
N ALA A 66 3.30 -19.79 -8.00
CA ALA A 66 3.79 -20.32 -6.72
C ALA A 66 5.05 -19.60 -6.21
N THR A 67 5.87 -19.06 -7.12
CA THR A 67 7.15 -18.38 -6.81
C THR A 67 7.02 -16.88 -6.60
N VAL A 68 5.80 -16.31 -6.67
CA VAL A 68 5.60 -14.85 -6.68
C VAL A 68 6.24 -14.13 -5.48
N LEU A 69 6.15 -14.72 -4.29
CA LEU A 69 6.72 -14.12 -3.08
C LEU A 69 8.25 -14.18 -3.07
N ASP A 70 8.85 -15.22 -3.66
CA ASP A 70 10.31 -15.33 -3.80
C ASP A 70 10.83 -14.37 -4.87
N GLU A 71 10.09 -14.19 -5.96
CA GLU A 71 10.40 -13.20 -7.00
C GLU A 71 10.34 -11.77 -6.44
N LEU A 72 9.34 -11.46 -5.61
CA LEU A 72 9.26 -10.17 -4.91
C LEU A 72 10.46 -9.96 -3.98
N GLU A 73 10.85 -10.97 -3.19
CA GLU A 73 12.02 -10.88 -2.33
C GLU A 73 13.30 -10.63 -3.13
N ASN A 74 13.48 -11.34 -4.24
CA ASN A 74 14.64 -11.15 -5.12
C ASN A 74 14.66 -9.75 -5.73
N TYR A 75 13.50 -9.20 -6.10
CA TYR A 75 13.41 -7.81 -6.56
C TYR A 75 13.89 -6.83 -5.49
N LEU A 76 13.39 -6.96 -4.26
CA LEU A 76 13.77 -6.10 -3.13
C LEU A 76 15.25 -6.26 -2.72
N ALA A 77 15.85 -7.41 -3.03
CA ALA A 77 17.26 -7.71 -2.78
C ALA A 77 18.20 -7.09 -3.80
N THR A 78 17.78 -7.01 -5.06
CA THR A 78 18.68 -6.76 -6.19
C THR A 78 18.43 -5.44 -6.90
N ARG A 79 17.26 -4.84 -6.75
CA ARG A 79 16.90 -3.60 -7.44
C ARG A 79 16.98 -2.41 -6.51
N SER A 80 17.60 -1.35 -7.01
CA SER A 80 17.59 -0.03 -6.37
C SER A 80 17.09 0.98 -7.39
N ILE A 81 16.09 1.73 -7.01
CA ILE A 81 15.61 2.86 -7.77
C ILE A 81 16.29 4.08 -7.16
N ALA A 82 17.46 4.44 -7.72
CA ALA A 82 18.18 5.60 -7.23
C ALA A 82 17.36 6.86 -7.53
N VAL A 83 16.94 7.55 -6.50
CA VAL A 83 16.30 8.87 -6.61
C VAL A 83 17.21 9.83 -7.41
N SER A 84 18.55 9.67 -7.29
CA SER A 84 19.54 10.41 -8.07
C SER A 84 19.51 10.13 -9.58
N SER A 85 19.25 8.90 -10.01
CA SER A 85 19.08 8.59 -11.45
C SER A 85 17.73 9.07 -12.00
N VAL A 86 16.75 9.19 -11.11
CA VAL A 86 15.48 9.87 -11.40
C VAL A 86 15.67 11.40 -11.36
N ILE A 87 16.57 11.91 -10.51
CA ILE A 87 16.95 13.33 -10.44
C ILE A 87 17.80 13.77 -11.66
N GLY A 88 18.61 12.89 -12.24
CA GLY A 88 19.37 13.16 -13.46
C GLY A 88 18.52 13.49 -14.70
N GLY A 89 17.20 13.48 -14.59
CA GLY A 89 16.22 13.86 -15.59
C GLY A 89 16.04 15.36 -15.83
N ILE A 90 16.91 16.20 -15.31
CA ILE A 90 16.95 17.65 -15.68
C ILE A 90 17.31 17.87 -17.16
N LEU A 91 17.78 16.82 -17.86
CA LEU A 91 18.22 16.90 -19.25
C LEU A 91 17.14 16.55 -20.28
N ASP A 92 16.00 15.98 -19.87
CA ASP A 92 14.86 15.77 -20.77
C ASP A 92 13.65 16.60 -20.27
N PRO A 93 13.36 17.73 -20.92
CA PRO A 93 12.25 18.61 -20.52
C PRO A 93 10.86 17.99 -20.74
N PHE A 94 10.77 16.85 -21.41
CA PHE A 94 9.51 16.19 -21.77
C PHE A 94 9.18 14.95 -20.89
N GLU A 95 10.12 14.52 -20.02
CA GLU A 95 9.92 13.34 -19.19
C GLU A 95 10.03 13.67 -17.70
N SER A 96 8.93 13.52 -16.96
CA SER A 96 8.91 13.74 -15.51
C SER A 96 9.67 12.64 -14.75
N ARG A 97 10.08 12.94 -13.51
CA ARG A 97 10.68 11.94 -12.61
C ARG A 97 9.71 10.78 -12.34
N LEU A 98 8.41 11.05 -12.33
CA LEU A 98 7.41 10.05 -12.12
C LEU A 98 7.25 9.12 -13.32
N ASP A 99 7.36 9.65 -14.55
CA ASP A 99 7.35 8.81 -15.75
C ASP A 99 8.52 7.83 -15.77
N LYS A 100 9.71 8.26 -15.32
CA LYS A 100 10.87 7.38 -15.16
C LYS A 100 10.65 6.30 -14.10
N LEU A 101 9.98 6.66 -12.99
CA LEU A 101 9.59 5.71 -11.95
C LEU A 101 8.61 4.67 -12.52
N ALA A 102 7.57 5.12 -13.22
CA ALA A 102 6.60 4.25 -13.87
C ALA A 102 7.25 3.32 -14.89
N LYS A 103 8.13 3.83 -15.77
CA LYS A 103 8.90 3.01 -16.72
C LYS A 103 9.79 1.98 -16.04
N THR A 104 10.39 2.34 -14.89
CA THR A 104 11.20 1.41 -14.11
C THR A 104 10.35 0.29 -13.51
N TYR A 105 9.20 0.61 -12.93
CA TYR A 105 8.25 -0.39 -12.45
C TYR A 105 7.74 -1.27 -13.59
N ASP A 106 7.42 -0.67 -14.73
CA ASP A 106 6.95 -1.43 -15.89
C ASP A 106 8.00 -2.43 -16.39
N ARG A 107 9.23 -1.96 -16.62
CA ARG A 107 10.33 -2.78 -17.07
C ARG A 107 10.65 -3.94 -16.12
N ASP A 108 10.65 -3.69 -14.82
CA ASP A 108 11.17 -4.62 -13.83
C ASP A 108 10.08 -5.54 -13.25
N LEU A 109 8.84 -5.05 -13.10
CA LEU A 109 7.75 -5.74 -12.41
C LEU A 109 6.54 -6.06 -13.29
N PHE A 110 6.06 -5.09 -14.09
CA PHE A 110 4.72 -5.18 -14.67
C PHE A 110 4.68 -5.53 -16.16
N LYS A 111 5.79 -5.34 -16.91
CA LYS A 111 5.96 -5.82 -18.30
C LYS A 111 4.85 -5.40 -19.27
N GLY A 112 4.42 -4.14 -19.20
CA GLY A 112 3.36 -3.61 -20.05
C GLY A 112 1.94 -3.96 -19.58
N ALA A 113 1.78 -4.50 -18.38
CA ALA A 113 0.46 -4.86 -17.86
C ALA A 113 -0.42 -3.63 -17.64
N SER A 114 -1.68 -3.73 -18.04
CA SER A 114 -2.75 -2.81 -17.69
C SER A 114 -3.58 -3.35 -16.52
N LEU A 115 -4.50 -2.54 -16.00
CA LEU A 115 -5.39 -2.97 -14.91
C LEU A 115 -6.21 -4.19 -15.28
N SER A 116 -6.59 -4.37 -16.55
CA SER A 116 -7.33 -5.55 -17.04
C SER A 116 -6.54 -6.86 -16.98
N ALA A 117 -5.23 -6.83 -16.73
CA ALA A 117 -4.43 -8.04 -16.53
C ALA A 117 -4.65 -8.69 -15.14
N LEU A 118 -5.25 -7.99 -14.19
CA LEU A 118 -5.50 -8.44 -12.81
C LEU A 118 -6.79 -9.28 -12.72
N ARG A 119 -6.81 -10.46 -13.35
CA ARG A 119 -8.07 -11.26 -13.49
C ARG A 119 -8.25 -12.37 -12.47
N SER A 120 -7.18 -12.83 -11.83
CA SER A 120 -7.19 -14.09 -11.08
C SER A 120 -6.94 -13.96 -9.58
N GLY A 121 -6.79 -12.74 -9.09
CA GLY A 121 -6.48 -12.44 -7.68
C GLY A 121 -7.63 -11.76 -6.95
N PRO A 122 -7.34 -11.23 -5.77
CA PRO A 122 -8.29 -10.41 -5.00
C PRO A 122 -8.62 -9.11 -5.72
N ARG A 123 -9.66 -8.42 -5.27
CA ARG A 123 -9.92 -7.03 -5.66
C ARG A 123 -8.79 -6.15 -5.17
N LEU A 124 -8.03 -5.51 -6.06
CA LEU A 124 -6.89 -4.66 -5.73
C LEU A 124 -7.29 -3.19 -5.82
N TYR A 125 -7.07 -2.45 -4.74
CA TYR A 125 -7.09 -0.99 -4.70
C TYR A 125 -5.66 -0.46 -4.60
N LEU A 126 -5.28 0.42 -5.53
CA LEU A 126 -4.06 1.23 -5.46
C LEU A 126 -4.49 2.65 -5.16
N ASN A 127 -4.16 3.11 -3.95
CA ASN A 127 -4.64 4.39 -3.44
C ASN A 127 -3.63 5.51 -3.74
N ALA A 128 -4.14 6.65 -4.18
CA ALA A 128 -3.42 7.89 -4.40
C ALA A 128 -4.19 9.05 -3.75
N THR A 129 -3.57 10.23 -3.69
CA THR A 129 -4.20 11.46 -3.21
C THR A 129 -4.39 12.42 -4.38
N ASN A 130 -5.62 12.85 -4.63
CA ASN A 130 -5.91 13.87 -5.62
C ASN A 130 -5.63 15.26 -5.04
N LEU A 131 -4.64 15.95 -5.58
CA LEU A 131 -4.26 17.29 -5.11
C LEU A 131 -5.24 18.38 -5.54
N SER A 132 -6.12 18.09 -6.53
CA SER A 132 -7.13 19.05 -7.00
C SER A 132 -8.32 19.17 -6.04
N THR A 133 -8.67 18.08 -5.34
CA THR A 133 -9.84 18.00 -4.45
C THR A 133 -9.49 17.70 -3.00
N GLY A 134 -8.28 17.22 -2.72
CA GLY A 134 -7.86 16.73 -1.41
C GLY A 134 -8.42 15.35 -1.06
N ASN A 135 -9.06 14.67 -1.99
CA ASN A 135 -9.70 13.36 -1.77
C ASN A 135 -8.77 12.18 -2.09
N MET A 136 -9.13 11.01 -1.55
CA MET A 136 -8.52 9.75 -1.98
C MET A 136 -8.96 9.44 -3.41
N PHE A 137 -7.98 9.31 -4.29
CA PHE A 137 -8.16 8.74 -5.63
C PHE A 137 -7.75 7.27 -5.61
N PHE A 138 -8.46 6.42 -6.34
CA PHE A 138 -8.17 5.00 -6.40
C PHE A 138 -8.11 4.48 -7.84
N PHE A 139 -7.25 3.50 -8.06
CA PHE A 139 -7.29 2.60 -9.18
C PHE A 139 -7.72 1.25 -8.64
N VAL A 140 -8.74 0.64 -9.22
CA VAL A 140 -9.27 -0.63 -8.72
C VAL A 140 -9.43 -1.63 -9.84
N ALA A 141 -8.94 -2.86 -9.63
CA ALA A 141 -9.01 -3.93 -10.61
C ALA A 141 -9.02 -5.30 -9.92
N GLY A 142 -9.19 -6.37 -10.70
CA GLY A 142 -9.20 -7.73 -10.20
C GLY A 142 -10.49 -8.13 -9.50
N GLY A 143 -10.56 -9.36 -9.02
CA GLY A 143 -11.79 -9.94 -8.49
C GLY A 143 -12.90 -9.97 -9.54
N ALA A 144 -14.15 -9.88 -9.09
CA ALA A 144 -15.34 -9.95 -9.97
C ALA A 144 -15.88 -8.58 -10.43
N GLY A 145 -15.17 -7.47 -10.13
CA GLY A 145 -15.65 -6.13 -10.46
C GLY A 145 -14.93 -5.50 -11.66
N PRO A 146 -15.48 -4.42 -12.24
CA PRO A 146 -14.85 -3.70 -13.34
C PRO A 146 -13.56 -3.03 -12.94
N GLU A 147 -12.67 -2.80 -13.90
CA GLU A 147 -11.49 -1.97 -13.74
C GLU A 147 -11.89 -0.51 -13.81
N GLU A 148 -11.64 0.22 -12.73
CA GLU A 148 -12.07 1.61 -12.56
C GLU A 148 -10.98 2.47 -11.95
N MET A 149 -11.04 3.77 -12.22
CA MET A 149 -10.27 4.79 -11.50
C MET A 149 -11.13 6.02 -11.22
N GLY A 150 -10.82 6.73 -10.16
CA GLY A 150 -11.54 7.94 -9.80
C GLY A 150 -11.64 8.18 -8.30
N GLU A 151 -12.55 9.05 -7.97
CA GLU A 151 -12.90 9.41 -6.59
C GLU A 151 -14.40 9.71 -6.46
N HIS A 152 -14.85 9.98 -5.22
CA HIS A 152 -16.28 10.10 -4.96
C HIS A 152 -16.90 11.44 -5.41
N GLU A 153 -16.10 12.50 -5.53
CA GLU A 153 -16.59 13.86 -5.88
C GLU A 153 -16.56 14.05 -7.41
N LEU A 154 -15.44 13.75 -8.05
CA LEU A 154 -15.27 13.92 -9.49
C LEU A 154 -15.81 12.76 -10.33
N GLY A 155 -16.18 11.66 -9.69
CA GLY A 155 -16.71 10.48 -10.35
C GLY A 155 -15.68 9.40 -10.64
N VAL A 156 -16.15 8.30 -11.21
CA VAL A 156 -15.39 7.09 -11.48
C VAL A 156 -15.56 6.72 -12.96
N VAL A 157 -14.46 6.38 -13.62
CA VAL A 157 -14.45 5.99 -15.03
C VAL A 157 -13.84 4.60 -15.21
N GLY A 158 -14.15 3.95 -16.35
CA GLY A 158 -13.52 2.70 -16.73
C GLY A 158 -12.02 2.87 -16.97
N ALA A 159 -11.19 1.94 -16.46
CA ALA A 159 -9.75 2.04 -16.48
C ALA A 159 -9.04 0.75 -16.95
N ALA A 160 -9.73 -0.12 -17.69
CA ALA A 160 -9.21 -1.42 -18.12
C ALA A 160 -7.84 -1.34 -18.81
N ASN A 161 -7.64 -0.33 -19.63
CA ASN A 161 -6.40 -0.10 -20.39
C ASN A 161 -5.37 0.77 -19.67
N PHE A 162 -5.68 1.29 -18.47
CA PHE A 162 -4.73 2.12 -17.75
C PHE A 162 -3.52 1.29 -17.29
N SER A 163 -2.32 1.84 -17.43
CA SER A 163 -1.07 1.17 -17.08
C SER A 163 -0.99 0.88 -15.56
N LEU A 164 -0.78 -0.39 -15.21
CA LEU A 164 -0.56 -0.80 -13.81
C LEU A 164 0.66 -0.11 -13.21
N ALA A 165 1.73 0.03 -13.98
CA ALA A 165 2.95 0.73 -13.56
C ALA A 165 2.69 2.21 -13.24
N ARG A 166 1.88 2.91 -14.05
CA ARG A 166 1.49 4.30 -13.77
C ARG A 166 0.61 4.41 -12.53
N ALA A 167 -0.30 3.49 -12.31
CA ALA A 167 -1.14 3.45 -11.11
C ALA A 167 -0.29 3.26 -9.83
N VAL A 168 0.68 2.33 -9.86
CA VAL A 168 1.63 2.12 -8.75
C VAL A 168 2.55 3.33 -8.57
N ALA A 169 3.00 3.96 -9.64
CA ALA A 169 3.82 5.18 -9.57
C ALA A 169 3.05 6.34 -8.94
N ALA A 170 1.78 6.54 -9.32
CA ALA A 170 0.91 7.55 -8.68
C ALA A 170 0.78 7.32 -7.18
N SER A 171 0.49 6.06 -6.79
CA SER A 171 0.41 5.65 -5.39
C SER A 171 1.72 5.81 -4.62
N SER A 172 2.86 5.94 -5.31
CA SER A 172 4.21 6.07 -4.75
C SER A 172 4.83 7.45 -4.98
N ALA A 173 4.06 8.41 -5.46
CA ALA A 173 4.52 9.77 -5.78
C ALA A 173 4.64 10.65 -4.53
N PHE A 174 5.52 10.27 -3.59
CA PHE A 174 5.65 10.94 -2.29
C PHE A 174 6.29 12.33 -2.43
N PRO A 175 5.58 13.41 -2.00
CA PRO A 175 6.11 14.76 -2.07
C PRO A 175 7.16 15.01 -0.96
N PRO A 176 8.19 15.84 -1.21
CA PRO A 176 8.55 16.50 -2.47
C PRO A 176 9.49 15.67 -3.36
N VAL A 177 9.67 14.37 -3.06
CA VAL A 177 10.66 13.50 -3.73
C VAL A 177 10.28 13.28 -5.21
N PHE A 178 9.00 13.03 -5.46
CA PHE A 178 8.46 12.83 -6.79
C PHE A 178 7.40 13.88 -7.11
N PRO A 179 7.33 14.37 -8.36
CA PRO A 179 6.20 15.16 -8.82
C PRO A 179 4.94 14.28 -8.87
N PRO A 180 3.73 14.88 -8.82
CA PRO A 180 2.50 14.12 -8.93
C PRO A 180 2.31 13.56 -10.35
N LEU A 181 1.53 12.47 -10.46
CA LEU A 181 1.02 12.01 -11.76
C LEU A 181 -0.08 12.94 -12.24
N ARG A 182 0.07 13.51 -13.41
CA ARG A 182 -1.00 14.21 -14.10
C ARG A 182 -1.77 13.25 -15.00
N ILE A 183 -3.09 13.31 -14.94
CA ILE A 183 -4.01 12.60 -15.84
C ILE A 183 -4.93 13.63 -16.49
N ASP A 184 -4.88 13.69 -17.81
CA ASP A 184 -5.69 14.57 -18.64
C ASP A 184 -6.83 13.79 -19.31
N ALA A 185 -7.82 14.49 -19.87
CA ALA A 185 -8.72 13.93 -20.84
C ALA A 185 -7.94 13.44 -22.10
N PRO A 186 -8.33 12.31 -22.75
CA PRO A 186 -9.53 11.53 -22.45
C PRO A 186 -9.31 10.37 -21.46
N GLU A 187 -8.14 10.25 -20.80
CA GLU A 187 -7.89 9.14 -19.86
C GLU A 187 -8.81 9.24 -18.62
N TYR A 188 -9.06 10.46 -18.16
CA TYR A 188 -10.00 10.74 -17.08
C TYR A 188 -10.69 12.07 -17.33
N GLU A 189 -11.97 12.01 -17.64
CA GLU A 189 -12.84 13.18 -17.75
C GLU A 189 -13.62 13.36 -16.46
N PRO A 190 -13.20 14.28 -15.57
CA PRO A 190 -13.92 14.54 -14.34
C PRO A 190 -15.30 15.13 -14.64
N ALA A 191 -16.30 14.78 -13.84
CA ALA A 191 -17.70 15.18 -14.05
C ALA A 191 -17.93 16.69 -13.93
N ALA A 192 -17.03 17.47 -13.30
CA ALA A 192 -17.10 18.92 -13.21
C ALA A 192 -15.83 19.56 -12.63
N GLN A 193 -15.55 20.80 -13.04
CA GLN A 193 -14.77 21.83 -12.33
C GLN A 193 -13.23 21.72 -12.33
N VAL A 194 -12.63 20.66 -12.86
CA VAL A 194 -11.16 20.55 -13.01
C VAL A 194 -10.81 20.12 -14.43
N ASP A 195 -9.81 20.74 -15.03
CA ASP A 195 -9.37 20.41 -16.40
C ASP A 195 -8.56 19.10 -16.42
N TYR A 196 -7.93 18.76 -15.32
CA TYR A 196 -7.11 17.54 -15.12
C TYR A 196 -6.97 17.24 -13.64
N VAL A 197 -6.55 16.03 -13.32
CA VAL A 197 -6.20 15.66 -11.94
C VAL A 197 -4.69 15.48 -11.79
N THR A 198 -4.18 15.80 -10.60
CA THR A 198 -2.79 15.54 -10.22
C THR A 198 -2.77 14.67 -8.97
N LEU A 199 -2.10 13.51 -9.05
CA LEU A 199 -2.13 12.48 -8.03
C LEU A 199 -0.77 12.37 -7.34
N ALA A 200 -0.76 12.55 -6.02
CA ALA A 200 0.37 12.28 -5.15
C ALA A 200 0.21 10.92 -4.45
N ASP A 201 1.23 10.52 -3.70
CA ASP A 201 1.25 9.30 -2.87
C ASP A 201 -0.01 9.18 -2.02
N GLY A 202 -0.56 7.98 -1.97
CA GLY A 202 -1.76 7.68 -1.17
C GLY A 202 -1.56 7.92 0.32
N GLY A 203 -0.31 7.87 0.79
CA GLY A 203 0.03 8.12 2.19
C GLY A 203 -0.24 9.55 2.67
N VAL A 204 -0.39 10.50 1.76
CA VAL A 204 -0.80 11.87 2.12
C VAL A 204 -2.25 11.89 2.64
N TYR A 205 -3.13 11.05 2.11
CA TYR A 205 -4.52 10.93 2.53
C TYR A 205 -4.74 9.83 3.59
N ASP A 206 -4.20 8.62 3.36
CA ASP A 206 -4.35 7.44 4.23
C ASP A 206 -3.18 6.48 4.00
N ASN A 207 -2.14 6.58 4.83
CA ASN A 207 -0.95 5.76 4.66
C ASN A 207 -1.16 4.28 4.99
N MET A 208 -2.17 3.92 5.76
CA MET A 208 -2.48 2.53 6.08
C MET A 208 -3.31 1.84 4.98
N GLY A 209 -3.96 2.61 4.11
CA GLY A 209 -4.80 2.08 3.04
C GLY A 209 -6.11 1.49 3.53
N VAL A 210 -6.64 1.95 4.65
CA VAL A 210 -7.83 1.35 5.26
C VAL A 210 -9.14 1.85 4.66
N ASN A 211 -9.16 3.02 4.03
CA ASN A 211 -10.38 3.64 3.52
C ASN A 211 -11.21 2.74 2.59
N PRO A 212 -10.66 2.06 1.58
CA PRO A 212 -11.44 1.15 0.73
C PRO A 212 -12.09 0.01 1.52
N THR A 213 -11.40 -0.49 2.56
CA THR A 213 -11.87 -1.63 3.36
C THR A 213 -13.04 -1.28 4.28
N LEU A 214 -13.18 0.00 4.62
CA LEU A 214 -14.27 0.52 5.45
C LEU A 214 -15.51 0.93 4.63
N ARG A 215 -15.46 0.86 3.29
CA ARG A 215 -16.59 1.20 2.43
C ARG A 215 -17.64 0.08 2.46
N PRO A 216 -18.91 0.36 2.77
CA PRO A 216 -19.97 -0.66 2.87
C PRO A 216 -20.10 -1.52 1.61
N ARG A 217 -19.86 -0.92 0.42
CA ARG A 217 -19.92 -1.65 -0.87
C ARG A 217 -18.94 -2.82 -0.97
N ASN A 218 -17.84 -2.79 -0.21
CA ASN A 218 -16.84 -3.86 -0.22
C ASN A 218 -17.19 -4.99 0.75
N ALA A 219 -18.13 -4.79 1.67
CA ALA A 219 -18.69 -5.80 2.58
C ALA A 219 -17.61 -6.67 3.27
N ILE A 220 -16.64 -6.03 3.90
CA ILE A 220 -15.51 -6.70 4.57
C ILE A 220 -15.90 -7.06 6.01
N ASP A 221 -15.66 -8.30 6.41
CA ASP A 221 -15.89 -8.79 7.79
C ASP A 221 -14.62 -8.73 8.64
N TYR A 222 -13.46 -9.08 8.06
CA TYR A 222 -12.16 -9.08 8.73
C TYR A 222 -11.17 -8.19 7.99
N LEU A 223 -10.49 -7.33 8.74
CA LEU A 223 -9.51 -6.41 8.21
C LEU A 223 -8.14 -6.63 8.85
N ILE A 224 -7.18 -7.11 8.08
CA ILE A 224 -5.77 -7.19 8.47
C ILE A 224 -5.08 -5.92 8.01
N VAL A 225 -4.52 -5.14 8.93
CA VAL A 225 -3.78 -3.90 8.61
C VAL A 225 -2.31 -4.09 8.91
N SER A 226 -1.52 -4.17 7.86
CA SER A 226 -0.06 -4.26 7.92
C SER A 226 0.54 -2.86 7.76
N ASP A 227 0.91 -2.23 8.87
CA ASP A 227 1.49 -0.90 8.89
C ASP A 227 3.02 -0.96 8.93
N GLY A 228 3.65 -0.95 7.76
CA GLY A 228 5.10 -0.86 7.55
C GLY A 228 5.60 0.58 7.44
N GLY A 229 4.76 1.58 7.75
CA GLY A 229 5.11 3.00 7.77
C GLY A 229 6.26 3.30 8.75
N LYS A 230 6.90 4.46 8.58
CA LYS A 230 7.89 4.90 9.56
C LYS A 230 7.16 5.45 10.78
N PRO A 231 7.40 4.90 11.99
CA PRO A 231 6.84 5.47 13.20
C PRO A 231 7.34 6.91 13.38
N PHE A 232 6.48 7.78 13.90
CA PHE A 232 6.91 9.12 14.29
C PHE A 232 7.92 9.00 15.44
N ALA A 233 9.04 9.69 15.31
CA ALA A 233 10.08 9.71 16.34
C ALA A 233 10.26 11.13 16.85
N ASN A 234 10.39 11.27 18.17
CA ASN A 234 10.74 12.54 18.78
C ASN A 234 12.11 13.00 18.29
N ASP A 235 12.18 14.23 17.83
CA ASP A 235 13.44 14.88 17.45
C ASP A 235 13.91 15.77 18.60
N ALA A 236 15.08 15.46 19.15
CA ALA A 236 15.68 16.25 20.24
C ALA A 236 16.25 17.59 19.76
N GLN A 237 16.45 17.75 18.45
CA GLN A 237 16.99 18.95 17.82
C GLN A 237 16.20 19.31 16.57
N PRO A 238 14.95 19.78 16.72
CA PRO A 238 14.08 20.07 15.56
C PRO A 238 14.71 21.17 14.71
N THR A 239 14.60 20.98 13.40
CA THR A 239 15.20 21.87 12.40
C THR A 239 14.38 23.16 12.24
N GLU A 240 15.08 24.26 11.97
CA GLU A 240 14.49 25.57 11.61
C GLU A 240 14.53 25.82 10.08
N SER A 241 15.14 24.91 9.31
CA SER A 241 15.20 25.02 7.84
C SER A 241 13.82 24.84 7.20
N GLY A 242 13.37 25.81 6.41
CA GLY A 242 12.02 25.85 5.85
C GLY A 242 11.59 24.56 5.11
N GLY A 243 12.46 23.99 4.26
CA GLY A 243 12.17 22.73 3.58
C GLY A 243 12.06 21.52 4.51
N MET A 244 12.87 21.49 5.58
CA MET A 244 12.84 20.44 6.59
C MET A 244 11.65 20.61 7.54
N VAL A 245 11.27 21.85 7.86
CA VAL A 245 10.04 22.15 8.62
C VAL A 245 8.81 21.67 7.88
N LEU A 246 8.74 21.91 6.55
CA LEU A 246 7.63 21.41 5.74
C LEU A 246 7.55 19.88 5.76
N LYS A 247 8.70 19.21 5.65
CA LYS A 247 8.74 17.74 5.78
C LYS A 247 8.27 17.27 7.15
N ALA A 248 8.74 17.91 8.23
CA ALA A 248 8.33 17.58 9.59
C ALA A 248 6.82 17.79 9.80
N ALA A 249 6.27 18.89 9.27
CA ALA A 249 4.82 19.13 9.29
C ALA A 249 4.03 18.04 8.56
N LEU A 250 4.49 17.58 7.39
CA LEU A 250 3.88 16.48 6.68
C LEU A 250 3.94 15.17 7.49
N ASP A 251 5.10 14.85 8.08
CA ASP A 251 5.27 13.66 8.92
C ASP A 251 4.30 13.69 10.13
N ILE A 252 4.12 14.87 10.77
CA ILE A 252 3.16 15.07 11.87
C ILE A 252 1.72 14.88 11.39
N MET A 253 1.35 15.48 10.27
CA MET A 253 -0.02 15.35 9.71
C MET A 253 -0.33 13.89 9.37
N MET A 254 0.60 13.15 8.77
CA MET A 254 0.45 11.73 8.48
C MET A 254 0.29 10.89 9.75
N GLU A 255 1.02 11.20 10.82
CA GLU A 255 0.84 10.52 12.11
C GLU A 255 -0.51 10.82 12.76
N GLN A 256 -1.01 12.05 12.67
CA GLN A 256 -2.35 12.39 13.14
C GLN A 256 -3.44 11.64 12.35
N ILE A 257 -3.32 11.57 11.03
CA ILE A 257 -4.24 10.80 10.18
C ILE A 257 -4.20 9.32 10.57
N ARG A 258 -3.00 8.76 10.78
CA ARG A 258 -2.83 7.37 11.23
C ARG A 258 -3.59 7.08 12.53
N GLY A 259 -3.46 7.96 13.53
CA GLY A 259 -4.21 7.85 14.79
C GLY A 259 -5.73 7.91 14.58
N LEU A 260 -6.20 8.89 13.81
CA LEU A 260 -7.62 9.05 13.50
C LEU A 260 -8.21 7.85 12.74
N GLU A 261 -7.46 7.28 11.79
CA GLU A 261 -7.91 6.08 11.05
C GLU A 261 -7.92 4.84 11.95
N PHE A 262 -6.97 4.72 12.88
CA PHE A 262 -7.01 3.65 13.88
C PHE A 262 -8.27 3.77 14.75
N ASP A 263 -8.56 4.94 15.31
CA ASP A 263 -9.76 5.19 16.10
C ASP A 263 -11.02 4.92 15.30
N ARG A 264 -11.07 5.36 14.05
CA ARG A 264 -12.19 5.14 13.13
C ARG A 264 -12.47 3.65 12.91
N MET A 265 -11.43 2.83 12.70
CA MET A 265 -11.59 1.37 12.57
C MET A 265 -12.19 0.76 13.84
N GLN A 266 -11.66 1.12 15.00
CA GLN A 266 -12.13 0.61 16.28
C GLN A 266 -13.58 1.00 16.55
N HIS A 267 -13.92 2.27 16.40
CA HIS A 267 -15.29 2.75 16.62
C HIS A 267 -16.31 2.10 15.68
N ARG A 268 -15.96 1.93 14.39
CA ARG A 268 -16.86 1.27 13.43
C ARG A 268 -17.09 -0.19 13.76
N HIS A 269 -16.05 -0.90 14.20
CA HIS A 269 -16.15 -2.28 14.64
C HIS A 269 -17.01 -2.39 15.90
N GLN A 270 -16.76 -1.57 16.92
CA GLN A 270 -17.54 -1.55 18.16
C GLN A 270 -19.01 -1.21 17.93
N ALA A 271 -19.30 -0.35 16.96
CA ALA A 271 -20.66 -0.01 16.54
C ALA A 271 -21.33 -1.08 15.65
N GLY A 272 -20.65 -2.16 15.30
CA GLY A 272 -21.18 -3.22 14.43
C GLY A 272 -21.37 -2.83 12.97
N VAL A 273 -20.74 -1.72 12.52
CA VAL A 273 -20.88 -1.19 11.15
C VAL A 273 -19.57 -1.22 10.35
N GLY A 274 -18.57 -1.94 10.83
CA GLY A 274 -17.27 -2.09 10.19
C GLY A 274 -16.63 -3.45 10.45
N PRO A 275 -15.58 -3.79 9.69
CA PRO A 275 -14.88 -5.06 9.83
C PRO A 275 -14.22 -5.19 11.21
N LYS A 276 -13.94 -6.44 11.61
CA LYS A 276 -13.12 -6.75 12.78
C LYS A 276 -11.65 -6.47 12.47
N PRO A 277 -11.01 -5.44 13.09
CA PRO A 277 -9.67 -5.02 12.72
C PRO A 277 -8.59 -5.84 13.45
N MET A 278 -7.56 -6.23 12.72
CA MET A 278 -6.31 -6.82 13.21
C MET A 278 -5.15 -5.94 12.76
N TRP A 279 -4.88 -4.89 13.53
CA TRP A 279 -3.84 -3.92 13.21
C TRP A 279 -2.53 -4.24 13.93
N PHE A 280 -1.42 -4.05 13.25
CA PHE A 280 -0.06 -4.06 13.78
C PHE A 280 0.84 -3.13 12.96
N SER A 281 1.82 -2.54 13.63
CA SER A 281 2.82 -1.66 13.01
C SER A 281 4.22 -2.24 13.12
N ILE A 282 5.11 -1.75 12.28
CA ILE A 282 6.50 -2.22 12.19
C ILE A 282 7.29 -2.06 13.50
N ASP A 283 6.87 -1.16 14.38
CA ASP A 283 7.43 -0.94 15.72
C ASP A 283 6.70 -1.71 16.84
N SER A 284 5.71 -2.54 16.50
CA SER A 284 5.01 -3.36 17.48
C SER A 284 5.93 -4.39 18.13
N THR A 285 6.09 -4.33 19.43
CA THR A 285 6.89 -5.30 20.22
C THR A 285 6.08 -6.52 20.61
N ASN A 286 4.76 -6.36 20.83
CA ASN A 286 3.87 -7.46 21.14
C ASN A 286 3.67 -8.38 19.94
N GLY A 287 4.16 -9.60 20.01
CA GLY A 287 4.10 -10.59 18.92
C GLY A 287 5.32 -10.59 18.01
N GLN A 288 6.36 -9.81 18.29
CA GLN A 288 7.64 -9.90 17.57
C GLN A 288 8.26 -11.30 17.75
N ALA A 289 8.98 -11.76 16.72
CA ALA A 289 9.58 -13.11 16.74
C ALA A 289 10.82 -13.16 17.64
N GLN A 290 11.60 -12.11 17.67
CA GLN A 290 12.80 -11.97 18.50
C GLN A 290 12.85 -10.57 19.12
N ASP A 291 13.45 -10.46 20.30
CA ASP A 291 13.68 -9.18 20.93
C ASP A 291 14.57 -8.30 20.05
N GLY A 292 14.15 -7.04 19.90
CA GLY A 292 14.83 -6.07 19.04
C GLY A 292 14.40 -6.06 17.56
N ASP A 293 13.58 -7.01 17.10
CA ASP A 293 13.09 -6.99 15.71
C ASP A 293 12.32 -5.71 15.37
N ALA A 294 11.43 -5.27 16.26
CA ALA A 294 10.66 -4.05 16.08
C ALA A 294 11.57 -2.80 15.97
N GLN A 295 12.57 -2.70 16.84
CA GLN A 295 13.53 -1.60 16.87
C GLN A 295 14.39 -1.60 15.59
N PHE A 296 14.90 -2.75 15.19
CA PHE A 296 15.71 -2.87 13.98
C PHE A 296 14.89 -2.57 12.72
N ALA A 297 13.70 -3.17 12.59
CA ALA A 297 12.82 -2.98 11.44
C ALA A 297 12.42 -1.51 11.25
N SER A 298 12.01 -0.82 12.33
CA SER A 298 11.63 0.59 12.31
C SER A 298 12.82 1.54 12.04
N SER A 299 14.06 1.13 12.34
CA SER A 299 15.28 1.91 12.06
C SER A 299 15.65 1.96 10.56
N ILE A 300 15.17 1.01 9.75
CA ILE A 300 15.48 0.95 8.33
C ILE A 300 14.85 2.14 7.60
N LYS A 301 15.65 2.82 6.77
CA LYS A 301 15.21 4.04 6.07
C LYS A 301 14.08 3.77 5.07
N THR A 302 13.15 4.70 4.98
CA THR A 302 12.12 4.71 3.93
C THR A 302 12.74 5.20 2.62
N ASN A 303 12.99 4.30 1.70
CA ASN A 303 13.51 4.58 0.35
C ASN A 303 13.18 3.42 -0.60
N LEU A 304 13.63 3.53 -1.85
CA LEU A 304 13.49 2.49 -2.89
C LEU A 304 14.86 1.85 -3.22
N THR A 305 15.71 1.69 -2.20
CA THR A 305 17.03 1.08 -2.31
C THR A 305 16.96 -0.39 -1.90
N SER A 306 17.71 -1.24 -2.60
CA SER A 306 17.81 -2.68 -2.29
C SER A 306 18.16 -2.92 -0.82
N LEU A 307 17.49 -3.90 -0.26
CA LEU A 307 17.70 -4.29 1.13
C LEU A 307 18.75 -5.40 1.21
N ASN A 308 19.68 -5.30 2.16
CA ASN A 308 20.63 -6.36 2.42
C ASN A 308 19.95 -7.58 3.07
N ALA A 309 20.69 -8.71 3.16
CA ALA A 309 20.15 -9.96 3.68
C ALA A 309 19.61 -9.85 5.11
N ALA A 310 20.32 -9.13 6.00
CA ALA A 310 19.91 -8.95 7.40
C ALA A 310 18.62 -8.13 7.50
N GLN A 311 18.51 -7.05 6.73
CA GLN A 311 17.31 -6.21 6.68
C GLN A 311 16.09 -7.01 6.20
N ARG A 312 16.24 -7.77 5.11
CA ARG A 312 15.15 -8.62 4.60
C ARG A 312 14.74 -9.68 5.62
N ALA A 313 15.72 -10.39 6.18
CA ALA A 313 15.44 -11.46 7.15
C ALA A 313 14.64 -10.95 8.36
N VAL A 314 15.00 -9.79 8.91
CA VAL A 314 14.28 -9.20 10.04
C VAL A 314 12.89 -8.72 9.62
N LEU A 315 12.76 -7.97 8.53
CA LEU A 315 11.47 -7.45 8.06
C LEU A 315 10.48 -8.57 7.76
N VAL A 316 10.90 -9.61 7.05
CA VAL A 316 10.06 -10.75 6.70
C VAL A 316 9.66 -11.55 7.94
N ARG A 317 10.61 -11.83 8.83
CA ARG A 317 10.34 -12.54 10.08
C ARG A 317 9.37 -11.77 10.97
N HIS A 318 9.62 -10.48 11.14
CA HIS A 318 8.85 -9.61 12.02
C HIS A 318 7.40 -9.44 11.52
N GLY A 319 7.20 -9.09 10.24
CA GLY A 319 5.86 -8.97 9.65
C GLY A 319 5.06 -10.28 9.75
N GLY A 320 5.72 -11.42 9.50
CA GLY A 320 5.10 -12.73 9.64
C GLY A 320 4.69 -13.07 11.07
N ALA A 321 5.53 -12.77 12.07
CA ALA A 321 5.22 -13.02 13.47
C ALA A 321 4.05 -12.16 13.96
N LEU A 322 4.06 -10.88 13.60
CA LEU A 322 3.01 -9.95 14.04
C LEU A 322 1.64 -10.33 13.48
N VAL A 323 1.52 -10.65 12.19
CA VAL A 323 0.22 -11.04 11.63
C VAL A 323 -0.31 -12.32 12.26
N GLU A 324 0.54 -13.33 12.47
CA GLU A 324 0.14 -14.57 13.16
C GLU A 324 -0.34 -14.27 14.57
N SER A 325 0.41 -13.48 15.34
CA SER A 325 0.05 -13.07 16.69
C SER A 325 -1.32 -12.37 16.73
N ARG A 326 -1.57 -11.44 15.80
CA ARG A 326 -2.85 -10.71 15.76
C ARG A 326 -4.03 -11.60 15.38
N ILE A 327 -3.86 -12.50 14.42
CA ILE A 327 -4.92 -13.46 14.06
C ILE A 327 -5.24 -14.37 15.25
N ARG A 328 -4.23 -14.94 15.92
CA ARG A 328 -4.44 -15.82 17.08
C ARG A 328 -5.16 -15.14 18.24
N VAL A 329 -4.91 -13.84 18.45
CA VAL A 329 -5.51 -13.08 19.56
C VAL A 329 -6.90 -12.57 19.21
N TYR A 330 -7.07 -12.01 18.00
CA TYR A 330 -8.28 -11.25 17.66
C TYR A 330 -9.25 -12.02 16.75
N ALA A 331 -8.78 -12.97 15.97
CA ALA A 331 -9.62 -13.73 15.03
C ALA A 331 -9.18 -15.20 14.92
N PRO A 332 -9.06 -15.95 16.05
CA PRO A 332 -8.63 -17.34 16.03
C PRO A 332 -9.52 -18.23 15.16
N GLU A 333 -10.78 -17.87 14.98
CA GLU A 333 -11.74 -18.53 14.10
C GLU A 333 -11.30 -18.58 12.63
N LEU A 334 -10.39 -17.72 12.19
CA LEU A 334 -9.82 -17.79 10.84
C LEU A 334 -8.81 -18.95 10.67
N LEU A 335 -8.36 -19.55 11.77
CA LEU A 335 -7.39 -20.66 11.79
C LEU A 335 -8.05 -22.02 12.04
N ALA A 336 -9.36 -22.05 12.20
CA ALA A 336 -10.14 -23.25 12.50
C ALA A 336 -10.41 -24.12 11.26
#